data_d67d81687a4224935412bb3ad4b27b4b
#
_entry.id   d67d81687a4224935412bb3ad4b27b4b
#
_cell.length_a   1.000
_cell.length_b   1.000
_cell.length_c   1.000
_cell.angle_alpha   90.00
_cell.angle_beta   90.00
_cell.angle_gamma   90.00
#
_symmetry.space_group_name_H-M   'P 1'
#
loop_
_entity.id
_entity.type
_entity.pdbx_description
1 polymer ?
#
loop_
_entity_poly.entity_id
_entity_poly.type
_entity_poly.pdbx_seq_one_letter_code
_entity_poly.pdbx_strand_id
1 'polypeptide(L)'
;MPQTQTAPTELGSESIGILLKKYAVPGIIAMTASSLYNMVDSIYIGHIPGSGSLAISGLAVTFPLMNLSTALGTLVGVGAATMISVLLGQRNYKIANKVLANEVTLNCIVGLLFTVFCLMFLDPILYFFGASANTLKYARDYMEIILYGNVITHLYFGLNSIIRSSGNPKMAMGLTLFTVILNSILDPI
;
A
#
# COMPACT_ATOMS: atom_id res chain seq x y z
N MET A 1 19.24 26.66 -0.57
CA MET A 1 20.13 26.03 0.40
C MET A 1 20.25 24.56 0.02
N PRO A 2 21.43 24.02 -0.26
CA PRO A 2 21.57 22.60 -0.54
C PRO A 2 21.33 21.85 0.76
N GLN A 3 20.25 21.08 0.83
CA GLN A 3 20.06 20.11 1.89
C GLN A 3 21.15 19.06 1.74
N THR A 4 22.10 19.03 2.65
CA THR A 4 23.05 17.96 2.83
C THR A 4 22.26 16.69 3.19
N GLN A 5 21.85 15.92 2.18
CA GLN A 5 21.35 14.57 2.37
C GLN A 5 22.54 13.72 2.82
N THR A 6 22.73 13.64 4.13
CA THR A 6 23.68 12.70 4.71
C THR A 6 23.11 11.31 4.58
N ALA A 7 23.81 10.43 3.84
CA ALA A 7 23.50 9.00 3.87
C ALA A 7 23.42 8.53 5.33
N PRO A 8 22.52 7.60 5.69
CA PRO A 8 22.43 7.10 7.05
C PRO A 8 23.72 6.35 7.40
N THR A 9 24.71 7.10 7.92
CA THR A 9 26.00 6.56 8.37
C THR A 9 25.85 5.63 9.56
N GLU A 10 24.72 5.70 10.24
CA GLU A 10 24.35 4.91 11.42
C GLU A 10 24.32 3.40 11.16
N LEU A 11 23.94 2.96 9.93
CA LEU A 11 23.89 1.54 9.56
C LEU A 11 25.25 0.84 9.63
N GLY A 12 26.36 1.59 9.54
CA GLY A 12 27.71 1.07 9.64
C GLY A 12 28.39 1.27 11.00
N SER A 13 27.80 2.07 11.88
CA SER A 13 28.44 2.48 13.15
C SER A 13 27.69 2.09 14.40
N GLU A 14 26.35 1.94 14.34
CA GLU A 14 25.52 1.61 15.48
C GLU A 14 25.46 0.10 15.76
N SER A 15 25.16 -0.27 17.00
CA SER A 15 25.01 -1.68 17.37
C SER A 15 23.76 -2.29 16.71
N ILE A 16 23.83 -3.57 16.33
CA ILE A 16 22.77 -4.30 15.64
C ILE A 16 21.44 -4.23 16.43
N GLY A 17 21.50 -4.33 17.77
CA GLY A 17 20.29 -4.27 18.62
C GLY A 17 19.60 -2.91 18.58
N ILE A 18 20.33 -1.80 18.49
CA ILE A 18 19.77 -0.45 18.35
C ILE A 18 19.15 -0.28 16.97
N LEU A 19 19.85 -0.70 15.92
CA LEU A 19 19.34 -0.65 14.55
C LEU A 19 18.08 -1.49 14.38
N LEU A 20 18.08 -2.71 14.94
CA LEU A 20 16.90 -3.58 14.89
C LEU A 20 15.67 -2.91 15.51
N LYS A 21 15.80 -2.33 16.70
CA LYS A 21 14.71 -1.60 17.34
C LYS A 21 14.28 -0.38 16.51
N LYS A 22 15.23 0.37 15.96
CA LYS A 22 14.97 1.59 15.19
C LYS A 22 14.18 1.33 13.91
N TYR A 23 14.40 0.18 13.25
CA TYR A 23 13.77 -0.17 11.98
C TYR A 23 12.61 -1.14 12.14
N ALA A 24 12.71 -2.15 13.03
CA ALA A 24 11.65 -3.15 13.18
C ALA A 24 10.44 -2.61 13.94
N VAL A 25 10.64 -1.87 15.06
CA VAL A 25 9.51 -1.39 15.88
C VAL A 25 8.55 -0.51 15.08
N PRO A 26 8.98 0.52 14.32
CA PRO A 26 8.07 1.29 13.49
C PRO A 26 7.33 0.45 12.45
N GLY A 27 8.01 -0.55 11.85
CA GLY A 27 7.40 -1.48 10.90
C GLY A 27 6.30 -2.33 11.54
N ILE A 28 6.57 -2.90 12.71
CA ILE A 28 5.60 -3.72 13.46
C ILE A 28 4.38 -2.87 13.83
N ILE A 29 4.58 -1.66 14.36
CA ILE A 29 3.47 -0.76 14.72
C ILE A 29 2.61 -0.44 13.49
N ALA A 30 3.23 -0.08 12.36
CA ALA A 30 2.52 0.25 11.13
C ALA A 30 1.71 -0.95 10.60
N MET A 31 2.30 -2.15 10.57
CA MET A 31 1.62 -3.37 10.10
C MET A 31 0.48 -3.78 11.04
N THR A 32 0.68 -3.69 12.36
CA THR A 32 -0.36 -4.00 13.34
C THR A 32 -1.53 -3.02 13.21
N ALA A 33 -1.25 -1.72 13.08
CA ALA A 33 -2.28 -0.71 12.90
C ALA A 33 -3.10 -0.95 11.62
N SER A 34 -2.44 -1.28 10.50
CA SER A 34 -3.12 -1.60 9.24
C SER A 34 -3.97 -2.87 9.35
N SER A 35 -3.49 -3.89 10.08
CA SER A 35 -4.27 -5.12 10.30
C SER A 35 -5.50 -4.89 11.17
N LEU A 36 -5.36 -4.09 12.23
CA LEU A 36 -6.49 -3.71 13.08
C LEU A 36 -7.51 -2.87 12.31
N TYR A 37 -7.06 -1.94 11.46
CA TYR A 37 -7.94 -1.18 10.58
C TYR A 37 -8.77 -2.09 9.68
N ASN A 38 -8.14 -3.03 8.96
CA ASN A 38 -8.86 -3.98 8.09
C ASN A 38 -9.93 -4.78 8.86
N MET A 39 -9.67 -5.10 10.13
CA MET A 39 -10.64 -5.76 11.00
C MET A 39 -11.81 -4.84 11.34
N VAL A 40 -11.53 -3.59 11.68
CA VAL A 40 -12.55 -2.58 11.99
C VAL A 40 -13.44 -2.30 10.77
N ASP A 41 -12.84 -2.10 9.59
CA ASP A 41 -13.56 -1.91 8.33
C ASP A 41 -14.51 -3.10 8.03
N SER A 42 -14.04 -4.33 8.20
CA SER A 42 -14.89 -5.52 8.07
C SER A 42 -16.05 -5.56 9.06
N ILE A 43 -15.86 -5.05 10.28
CA ILE A 43 -16.93 -4.96 11.28
C ILE A 43 -18.00 -3.94 10.84
N TYR A 44 -17.61 -2.77 10.33
CA TYR A 44 -18.55 -1.78 9.81
C TYR A 44 -19.37 -2.33 8.66
N ILE A 45 -18.72 -2.95 7.67
CA ILE A 45 -19.40 -3.58 6.52
C ILE A 45 -20.39 -4.67 6.99
N GLY A 46 -20.00 -5.46 7.99
CA GLY A 46 -20.85 -6.53 8.54
C GLY A 46 -22.11 -6.04 9.26
N HIS A 47 -22.11 -4.82 9.74
CA HIS A 47 -23.21 -4.21 10.45
C HIS A 47 -24.17 -3.40 9.57
N ILE A 48 -23.97 -3.41 8.24
CA ILE A 48 -24.91 -2.74 7.31
C ILE A 48 -26.32 -3.36 7.46
N PRO A 49 -27.36 -2.58 7.81
CA PRO A 49 -28.71 -3.11 8.08
C PRO A 49 -29.26 -3.84 6.85
N GLY A 50 -29.72 -5.08 7.05
CA GLY A 50 -30.39 -5.89 6.03
C GLY A 50 -29.50 -6.55 4.97
N SER A 51 -28.22 -6.16 4.84
CA SER A 51 -27.33 -6.69 3.79
C SER A 51 -25.91 -7.03 4.25
N GLY A 52 -25.59 -6.91 5.54
CA GLY A 52 -24.22 -7.07 6.05
C GLY A 52 -23.56 -8.40 5.70
N SER A 53 -24.30 -9.53 5.76
CA SER A 53 -23.77 -10.85 5.39
C SER A 53 -23.45 -10.96 3.89
N LEU A 54 -24.26 -10.37 3.02
CA LEU A 54 -24.02 -10.33 1.58
C LEU A 54 -22.87 -9.37 1.24
N ALA A 55 -22.80 -8.24 1.94
CA ALA A 55 -21.73 -7.27 1.75
C ALA A 55 -20.36 -7.84 2.17
N ILE A 56 -20.25 -8.53 3.33
CA ILE A 56 -19.04 -9.24 3.73
C ILE A 56 -18.67 -10.34 2.72
N SER A 57 -19.66 -11.11 2.26
CA SER A 57 -19.39 -12.14 1.25
C SER A 57 -18.90 -11.53 -0.06
N GLY A 58 -19.46 -10.38 -0.46
CA GLY A 58 -18.99 -9.59 -1.61
C GLY A 58 -17.55 -9.10 -1.41
N LEU A 59 -17.24 -8.54 -0.24
CA LEU A 59 -15.91 -8.11 0.11
C LEU A 59 -14.89 -9.27 0.04
N ALA A 60 -15.24 -10.44 0.57
CA ALA A 60 -14.36 -11.62 0.54
C ALA A 60 -13.94 -12.01 -0.88
N VAL A 61 -14.84 -11.87 -1.86
CA VAL A 61 -14.58 -12.15 -3.28
C VAL A 61 -13.59 -11.15 -3.89
N THR A 62 -13.52 -9.92 -3.38
CA THR A 62 -12.59 -8.88 -3.88
C THR A 62 -11.16 -9.03 -3.35
N PHE A 63 -10.94 -9.74 -2.24
CA PHE A 63 -9.62 -9.90 -1.61
C PHE A 63 -8.50 -10.37 -2.55
N PRO A 64 -8.69 -11.41 -3.40
CA PRO A 64 -7.64 -11.84 -4.31
C PRO A 64 -7.22 -10.73 -5.28
N LEU A 65 -8.18 -9.96 -5.79
CA LEU A 65 -7.91 -8.87 -6.72
C LEU A 65 -7.20 -7.70 -6.05
N MET A 66 -7.62 -7.35 -4.82
CA MET A 66 -6.95 -6.34 -4.00
C MET A 66 -5.50 -6.74 -3.66
N ASN A 67 -5.28 -8.00 -3.29
CA ASN A 67 -3.94 -8.52 -3.01
C ASN A 67 -3.05 -8.50 -4.25
N LEU A 68 -3.59 -8.84 -5.43
CA LEU A 68 -2.86 -8.77 -6.68
C LEU A 68 -2.45 -7.31 -7.00
N SER A 69 -3.37 -6.36 -6.85
CA SER A 69 -3.09 -4.94 -7.01
C SER A 69 -1.97 -4.47 -6.07
N THR A 70 -2.11 -4.78 -4.78
CA THR A 70 -1.11 -4.43 -3.76
C THR A 70 0.26 -5.06 -4.06
N ALA A 71 0.28 -6.31 -4.54
CA ALA A 71 1.50 -7.00 -4.91
C ALA A 71 2.23 -6.30 -6.08
N LEU A 72 1.49 -5.85 -7.10
CA LEU A 72 2.06 -5.11 -8.23
C LEU A 72 2.66 -3.76 -7.81
N GLY A 73 1.94 -2.96 -7.03
CA GLY A 73 2.45 -1.68 -6.51
C GLY A 73 3.67 -1.86 -5.61
N THR A 74 3.63 -2.89 -4.75
CA THR A 74 4.73 -3.23 -3.84
C THR A 74 5.95 -3.76 -4.60
N LEU A 75 5.77 -4.56 -5.64
CA LEU A 75 6.85 -5.10 -6.46
C LEU A 75 7.73 -3.98 -7.03
N VAL A 76 7.10 -2.97 -7.64
CA VAL A 76 7.79 -1.80 -8.19
C VAL A 76 8.47 -1.01 -7.06
N GLY A 77 7.73 -0.75 -5.97
CA GLY A 77 8.23 0.03 -4.85
C GLY A 77 9.41 -0.61 -4.12
N VAL A 78 9.33 -1.90 -3.79
CA VAL A 78 10.42 -2.63 -3.09
C VAL A 78 11.64 -2.78 -3.99
N GLY A 79 11.43 -3.04 -5.29
CA GLY A 79 12.53 -3.08 -6.26
C GLY A 79 13.29 -1.76 -6.34
N ALA A 80 12.59 -0.64 -6.46
CA ALA A 80 13.18 0.69 -6.46
C ALA A 80 13.82 1.05 -5.11
N ALA A 81 13.16 0.70 -4.00
CA ALA A 81 13.65 0.96 -2.64
C ALA A 81 14.99 0.26 -2.38
N THR A 82 15.15 -0.98 -2.82
CA THR A 82 16.41 -1.72 -2.71
C THR A 82 17.53 -1.04 -3.49
N MET A 83 17.25 -0.65 -4.74
CA MET A 83 18.24 0.04 -5.59
C MET A 83 18.62 1.40 -5.01
N ILE A 84 17.64 2.18 -4.54
CA ILE A 84 17.87 3.49 -3.93
C ILE A 84 18.74 3.35 -2.67
N SER A 85 18.48 2.35 -1.81
CA SER A 85 19.30 2.11 -0.61
C SER A 85 20.77 1.90 -0.93
N VAL A 86 21.07 1.09 -1.95
CA VAL A 86 22.45 0.85 -2.41
C VAL A 86 23.08 2.13 -2.94
N LEU A 87 22.35 2.88 -3.77
CA LEU A 87 22.84 4.14 -4.34
C LEU A 87 23.08 5.23 -3.29
N LEU A 88 22.24 5.29 -2.25
CA LEU A 88 22.44 6.19 -1.12
C LEU A 88 23.70 5.82 -0.32
N GLY A 89 23.95 4.53 -0.11
CA GLY A 89 25.19 4.04 0.50
C GLY A 89 26.43 4.41 -0.31
N GLN A 90 26.33 4.38 -1.63
CA GLN A 90 27.38 4.83 -2.58
C GLN A 90 27.45 6.36 -2.74
N ARG A 91 26.60 7.12 -2.06
CA ARG A 91 26.46 8.59 -2.19
C ARG A 91 26.12 9.05 -3.60
N ASN A 92 25.52 8.20 -4.43
CA ASN A 92 25.14 8.50 -5.80
C ASN A 92 23.68 9.02 -5.88
N TYR A 93 23.46 10.20 -5.32
CA TYR A 93 22.15 10.83 -5.24
C TYR A 93 21.53 11.13 -6.61
N LYS A 94 22.39 11.40 -7.62
CA LYS A 94 21.88 11.68 -8.99
C LYS A 94 21.16 10.50 -9.60
N ILE A 95 21.72 9.28 -9.45
CA ILE A 95 21.07 8.07 -9.97
C ILE A 95 19.91 7.67 -9.06
N ALA A 96 20.04 7.80 -7.73
CA ALA A 96 18.95 7.54 -6.78
C ALA A 96 17.68 8.34 -7.12
N ASN A 97 17.82 9.64 -7.43
CA ASN A 97 16.70 10.48 -7.86
C ASN A 97 16.08 10.05 -9.19
N LYS A 98 16.87 9.53 -10.14
CA LYS A 98 16.35 8.97 -11.39
C LYS A 98 15.55 7.69 -11.14
N VAL A 99 16.01 6.82 -10.24
CA VAL A 99 15.30 5.60 -9.86
C VAL A 99 13.97 5.96 -9.19
N LEU A 100 13.95 6.95 -8.32
CA LEU A 100 12.71 7.46 -7.69
C LEU A 100 11.72 7.97 -8.75
N ALA A 101 12.19 8.78 -9.71
CA ALA A 101 11.32 9.28 -10.78
C ALA A 101 10.76 8.15 -11.67
N ASN A 102 11.59 7.18 -11.98
CA ASN A 102 11.17 6.00 -12.74
C ASN A 102 10.16 5.13 -11.96
N GLU A 103 10.33 4.99 -10.65
CA GLU A 103 9.41 4.28 -9.78
C GLU A 103 8.02 4.92 -9.82
N VAL A 104 7.94 6.25 -9.60
CA VAL A 104 6.67 7.00 -9.67
C VAL A 104 5.99 6.81 -11.03
N THR A 105 6.76 6.95 -12.11
CA THR A 105 6.23 6.78 -13.47
C THR A 105 5.74 5.36 -13.71
N LEU A 106 6.51 4.35 -13.30
CA LEU A 106 6.17 2.95 -13.50
C LEU A 106 4.96 2.54 -12.66
N ASN A 107 4.86 3.00 -11.40
CA ASN A 107 3.68 2.75 -10.56
C ASN A 107 2.42 3.42 -11.12
N CYS A 108 2.52 4.62 -11.68
CA CYS A 108 1.40 5.25 -12.37
C CYS A 108 0.95 4.43 -13.58
N ILE A 109 1.89 3.97 -14.41
CA ILE A 109 1.57 3.17 -15.62
C ILE A 109 0.95 1.83 -15.22
N VAL A 110 1.59 1.09 -14.31
CA VAL A 110 1.10 -0.23 -13.85
C VAL A 110 -0.25 -0.10 -13.17
N GLY A 111 -0.40 0.89 -12.27
CA GLY A 111 -1.67 1.16 -11.59
C GLY A 111 -2.79 1.53 -12.56
N LEU A 112 -2.51 2.37 -13.56
CA LEU A 112 -3.49 2.75 -14.58
C LEU A 112 -3.88 1.56 -15.48
N LEU A 113 -2.90 0.81 -15.97
CA LEU A 113 -3.16 -0.37 -16.81
C LEU A 113 -3.96 -1.42 -16.03
N PHE A 114 -3.61 -1.69 -14.77
CA PHE A 114 -4.35 -2.60 -13.91
C PHE A 114 -5.79 -2.12 -13.70
N THR A 115 -5.97 -0.83 -13.40
CA THR A 115 -7.30 -0.23 -13.20
C THR A 115 -8.18 -0.37 -14.45
N VAL A 116 -7.66 0.03 -15.61
CA VAL A 116 -8.40 -0.07 -16.87
C VAL A 116 -8.77 -1.52 -17.19
N PHE A 117 -7.80 -2.42 -17.07
CA PHE A 117 -8.02 -3.85 -17.30
C PHE A 117 -9.09 -4.41 -16.37
N CYS A 118 -8.99 -4.13 -15.07
CA CYS A 118 -9.96 -4.63 -14.09
C CYS A 118 -11.35 -4.03 -14.28
N LEU A 119 -11.47 -2.74 -14.60
CA LEU A 119 -12.78 -2.13 -14.86
C LEU A 119 -13.45 -2.70 -16.13
N MET A 120 -12.68 -3.01 -17.18
CA MET A 120 -13.21 -3.61 -18.40
C MET A 120 -13.74 -5.05 -18.19
N PHE A 121 -13.12 -5.80 -17.29
CA PHE A 121 -13.43 -7.21 -17.05
C PHE A 121 -13.89 -7.49 -15.62
N LEU A 122 -14.46 -6.50 -14.93
CA LEU A 122 -14.75 -6.59 -13.50
C LEU A 122 -15.70 -7.74 -13.15
N ASP A 123 -16.84 -7.85 -13.83
CA ASP A 123 -17.82 -8.89 -13.57
C ASP A 123 -17.26 -10.30 -13.83
N PRO A 124 -16.64 -10.60 -14.99
CA PRO A 124 -15.97 -11.87 -15.21
C PRO A 124 -14.92 -12.24 -14.16
N ILE A 125 -14.12 -11.26 -13.73
CA ILE A 125 -13.08 -11.46 -12.72
C ILE A 125 -13.73 -11.80 -11.37
N LEU A 126 -14.76 -11.06 -10.96
CA LEU A 126 -15.45 -11.31 -9.70
C LEU A 126 -16.15 -12.69 -9.71
N TYR A 127 -16.78 -13.07 -10.83
CA TYR A 127 -17.33 -14.43 -10.96
C TYR A 127 -16.26 -15.51 -10.87
N PHE A 128 -15.10 -15.29 -11.49
CA PHE A 128 -13.97 -16.22 -11.41
C PHE A 128 -13.50 -16.42 -9.95
N PHE A 129 -13.53 -15.37 -9.13
CA PHE A 129 -13.19 -15.43 -7.72
C PHE A 129 -14.34 -15.88 -6.81
N GLY A 130 -15.49 -16.27 -7.37
CA GLY A 130 -16.58 -16.89 -6.64
C GLY A 130 -17.76 -15.98 -6.28
N ALA A 131 -17.90 -14.83 -6.97
CA ALA A 131 -19.10 -14.03 -6.82
C ALA A 131 -20.34 -14.83 -7.28
N SER A 132 -21.42 -14.72 -6.52
CA SER A 132 -22.74 -15.20 -6.89
C SER A 132 -23.60 -14.05 -7.43
N ALA A 133 -24.75 -14.35 -8.05
CA ALA A 133 -25.69 -13.34 -8.51
C ALA A 133 -26.14 -12.38 -7.38
N ASN A 134 -26.14 -12.87 -6.13
CA ASN A 134 -26.54 -12.08 -4.95
C ASN A 134 -25.41 -11.22 -4.38
N THR A 135 -24.14 -11.64 -4.53
CA THR A 135 -22.97 -10.95 -3.95
C THR A 135 -22.28 -10.06 -4.97
N LEU A 136 -22.49 -10.29 -6.28
CA LEU A 136 -21.81 -9.56 -7.35
C LEU A 136 -22.01 -8.05 -7.22
N LYS A 137 -23.22 -7.60 -6.95
CA LYS A 137 -23.52 -6.16 -6.82
C LYS A 137 -22.62 -5.50 -5.75
N TYR A 138 -22.56 -6.10 -4.55
CA TYR A 138 -21.75 -5.56 -3.45
C TYR A 138 -20.25 -5.60 -3.74
N ALA A 139 -19.78 -6.71 -4.33
CA ALA A 139 -18.39 -6.86 -4.73
C ALA A 139 -18.00 -5.83 -5.80
N ARG A 140 -18.87 -5.59 -6.76
CA ARG A 140 -18.69 -4.65 -7.86
C ARG A 140 -18.64 -3.21 -7.34
N ASP A 141 -19.68 -2.79 -6.61
CA ASP A 141 -19.80 -1.42 -6.08
C ASP A 141 -18.57 -1.06 -5.22
N TYR A 142 -18.14 -1.99 -4.37
CA TYR A 142 -16.92 -1.84 -3.56
C TYR A 142 -15.66 -1.76 -4.42
N MET A 143 -15.48 -2.70 -5.36
CA MET A 143 -14.27 -2.79 -6.16
C MET A 143 -14.11 -1.64 -7.14
N GLU A 144 -15.19 -1.10 -7.70
CA GLU A 144 -15.14 0.08 -8.57
C GLU A 144 -14.54 1.29 -7.83
N ILE A 145 -14.96 1.55 -6.60
CA ILE A 145 -14.42 2.65 -5.78
C ILE A 145 -12.92 2.45 -5.52
N ILE A 146 -12.52 1.24 -5.13
CA ILE A 146 -11.11 0.90 -4.89
C ILE A 146 -10.27 1.10 -6.16
N LEU A 147 -10.77 0.68 -7.31
CA LEU A 147 -10.06 0.80 -8.59
C LEU A 147 -9.88 2.25 -9.02
N TYR A 148 -10.82 3.15 -8.76
CA TYR A 148 -10.64 4.59 -9.03
C TYR A 148 -9.50 5.21 -8.20
N GLY A 149 -9.29 4.72 -6.98
CA GLY A 149 -8.18 5.14 -6.11
C GLY A 149 -6.87 4.38 -6.33
N ASN A 150 -6.86 3.36 -7.16
CA ASN A 150 -5.79 2.37 -7.25
C ASN A 150 -4.41 2.96 -7.59
N VAL A 151 -4.32 3.93 -8.51
CA VAL A 151 -3.05 4.60 -8.86
C VAL A 151 -2.45 5.29 -7.65
N ILE A 152 -3.27 5.95 -6.83
CA ILE A 152 -2.83 6.62 -5.60
C ILE A 152 -2.31 5.58 -4.60
N THR A 153 -3.01 4.46 -4.49
CA THR A 153 -2.62 3.33 -3.62
C THR A 153 -1.28 2.73 -4.04
N HIS A 154 -1.05 2.53 -5.34
CA HIS A 154 0.23 2.05 -5.88
C HIS A 154 1.37 3.02 -5.54
N LEU A 155 1.17 4.32 -5.76
CA LEU A 155 2.15 5.36 -5.38
C LEU A 155 2.42 5.36 -3.87
N TYR A 156 1.38 5.22 -3.05
CA TYR A 156 1.53 5.14 -1.60
C TYR A 156 2.41 3.96 -1.17
N PHE A 157 2.16 2.75 -1.67
CA PHE A 157 2.98 1.57 -1.33
C PHE A 157 4.42 1.70 -1.81
N GLY A 158 4.62 2.22 -3.01
CA GLY A 158 5.94 2.43 -3.57
C GLY A 158 6.75 3.45 -2.78
N LEU A 159 6.22 4.65 -2.61
CA LEU A 159 6.89 5.73 -1.89
C LEU A 159 7.09 5.41 -0.40
N ASN A 160 6.14 4.74 0.26
CA ASN A 160 6.30 4.30 1.65
C ASN A 160 7.47 3.32 1.80
N SER A 161 7.63 2.40 0.85
CA SER A 161 8.77 1.46 0.82
C SER A 161 10.10 2.19 0.66
N ILE A 162 10.16 3.19 -0.21
CA ILE A 162 11.36 4.02 -0.44
C ILE A 162 11.69 4.86 0.80
N ILE A 163 10.71 5.51 1.42
CA ILE A 163 10.94 6.31 2.65
C ILE A 163 11.52 5.43 3.75
N ARG A 164 10.99 4.22 3.94
CA ARG A 164 11.46 3.27 4.93
C ARG A 164 12.90 2.85 4.67
N SER A 165 13.23 2.51 3.44
CA SER A 165 14.55 2.04 3.04
C SER A 165 15.59 3.16 2.97
N SER A 166 15.16 4.41 2.81
CA SER A 166 16.03 5.60 2.84
C SER A 166 16.45 6.04 4.25
N GLY A 167 16.19 5.22 5.28
CA GLY A 167 16.62 5.51 6.65
C GLY A 167 15.60 6.27 7.50
N ASN A 168 14.35 6.45 7.01
CA ASN A 168 13.28 7.15 7.71
C ASN A 168 12.07 6.27 8.09
N PRO A 169 12.27 5.14 8.81
CA PRO A 169 11.17 4.21 9.12
C PRO A 169 10.08 4.84 10.00
N LYS A 170 10.44 5.80 10.85
CA LYS A 170 9.46 6.54 11.68
C LYS A 170 8.52 7.40 10.83
N MET A 171 9.03 8.03 9.77
CA MET A 171 8.20 8.82 8.85
C MET A 171 7.25 7.91 8.08
N ALA A 172 7.72 6.78 7.57
CA ALA A 172 6.89 5.78 6.89
C ALA A 172 5.77 5.26 7.82
N MET A 173 6.10 4.95 9.08
CA MET A 173 5.12 4.59 10.11
C MET A 173 4.09 5.71 10.34
N GLY A 174 4.54 6.95 10.50
CA GLY A 174 3.67 8.10 10.73
C GLY A 174 2.67 8.30 9.60
N LEU A 175 3.09 8.16 8.34
CA LEU A 175 2.21 8.21 7.17
C LEU A 175 1.18 7.07 7.19
N THR A 176 1.60 5.85 7.52
CA THR A 176 0.68 4.71 7.64
C THR A 176 -0.34 4.93 8.75
N LEU A 177 0.08 5.38 9.93
CA LEU A 177 -0.83 5.67 11.03
C LEU A 177 -1.81 6.79 10.68
N PHE A 178 -1.33 7.85 10.02
CA PHE A 178 -2.19 8.94 9.56
C PHE A 178 -3.27 8.43 8.60
N THR A 179 -2.90 7.58 7.62
CA THR A 179 -3.86 6.98 6.68
C THR A 179 -4.89 6.11 7.40
N VAL A 180 -4.45 5.26 8.34
CA VAL A 180 -5.32 4.39 9.14
C VAL A 180 -6.32 5.22 9.96
N ILE A 181 -5.86 6.26 10.64
CA ILE A 181 -6.72 7.14 11.44
C ILE A 181 -7.72 7.87 10.55
N LEU A 182 -7.26 8.42 9.42
CA LEU A 182 -8.12 9.14 8.49
C LEU A 182 -9.23 8.23 7.95
N ASN A 183 -8.88 7.01 7.53
CA ASN A 183 -9.86 6.04 7.05
C ASN A 183 -10.85 5.66 8.14
N SER A 184 -10.38 5.35 9.37
CA SER A 184 -11.28 5.01 10.49
C SER A 184 -12.28 6.12 10.85
N ILE A 185 -11.95 7.38 10.54
CA ILE A 185 -12.87 8.52 10.73
C ILE A 185 -13.88 8.61 9.56
N LEU A 186 -13.45 8.25 8.35
CA LEU A 186 -14.27 8.34 7.14
C LEU A 186 -15.21 7.13 6.96
N ASP A 187 -14.84 5.94 7.45
CA ASP A 187 -15.60 4.70 7.28
C ASP A 187 -17.07 4.78 7.76
N PRO A 188 -17.42 5.49 8.85
CA PRO A 188 -18.82 5.57 9.30
C PRO A 188 -19.66 6.63 8.57
N ILE A 189 -19.10 7.40 7.64
CA ILE A 189 -19.77 8.49 6.90
C ILE A 189 -20.28 7.99 5.56
#